data_ac54a39089f829b314ced1aa94d4aa0e
#
_entry.id   ac54a39089f829b314ced1aa94d4aa0e
#
_cell.length_a   1.000
_cell.length_b   1.000
_cell.length_c   1.000
_cell.angle_alpha   90.00
_cell.angle_beta   90.00
_cell.angle_gamma   90.00
#
_symmetry.space_group_name_H-M   'P 1'
#
loop_
_entity.id
_entity.type
_entity.pdbx_description
1 polymer ?
#
loop_
_entity_poly.entity_id
_entity_poly.type
_entity_poly.pdbx_seq_one_letter_code
_entity_poly.pdbx_strand_id
1 'polypeptide(L)'
;MALRLTMTSGKILNKNILMRKIVISFYLLFFLNFFQVSWSFEKLDAEKFVIDTTSKAKSIILDKNKNLKSKKELIENLAIEVVDVDGLGRFCIGSNINNLNEKQKILYKKKFRVFFSKNISSRLQSYSDQDIQIIGSEKRSKNYVLVKSKIISEAEKQEIRIDWRVFLVGDKLLIRDLVVEGLSLAKTQREEFSSVFANKGFDGLILLLDNFIEKN
;
A
#
# COMPACT_ATOMS: atom_id res chain seq x y z
N MET A 1 24.82 -1.64 -81.22
CA MET A 1 23.52 -1.69 -80.55
C MET A 1 23.62 -2.61 -79.34
N ALA A 2 24.43 -2.25 -78.33
CA ALA A 2 24.65 -3.12 -77.14
C ALA A 2 25.15 -2.31 -75.91
N LEU A 3 24.50 -1.19 -75.54
CA LEU A 3 24.92 -0.36 -74.37
C LEU A 3 23.77 0.20 -73.57
N ARG A 4 22.60 -0.46 -73.54
CA ARG A 4 21.42 0.03 -72.78
C ARG A 4 20.81 -0.94 -71.80
N LEU A 5 21.37 -2.10 -71.53
CA LEU A 5 20.80 -3.14 -70.68
C LEU A 5 21.49 -3.35 -69.31
N THR A 6 22.60 -2.67 -69.02
CA THR A 6 23.35 -2.86 -67.78
C THR A 6 23.01 -1.87 -66.65
N MET A 7 22.34 -0.74 -66.97
CA MET A 7 22.00 0.29 -65.90
C MET A 7 20.72 0.03 -65.09
N THR A 8 19.84 -0.85 -65.56
CA THR A 8 18.57 -1.11 -64.85
C THR A 8 18.68 -2.19 -63.76
N SER A 9 19.63 -3.13 -63.89
CA SER A 9 19.80 -4.22 -62.91
C SER A 9 20.37 -3.76 -61.58
N GLY A 10 21.33 -2.82 -61.56
CA GLY A 10 21.94 -2.31 -60.35
C GLY A 10 20.99 -1.47 -59.47
N LYS A 11 20.06 -0.73 -60.07
CA LYS A 11 19.07 0.08 -59.31
C LYS A 11 17.98 -0.78 -58.64
N ILE A 12 17.60 -1.89 -59.27
CA ILE A 12 16.58 -2.81 -58.72
C ILE A 12 17.18 -3.62 -57.55
N LEU A 13 18.46 -4.05 -57.70
CA LEU A 13 19.15 -4.78 -56.63
C LEU A 13 19.35 -3.93 -55.38
N ASN A 14 19.69 -2.65 -55.53
CA ASN A 14 19.89 -1.73 -54.41
C ASN A 14 18.59 -1.39 -53.70
N LYS A 15 17.45 -1.29 -54.42
CA LYS A 15 16.13 -1.04 -53.85
C LYS A 15 15.65 -2.23 -53.00
N ASN A 16 15.91 -3.45 -53.39
CA ASN A 16 15.55 -4.67 -52.65
C ASN A 16 16.38 -4.82 -51.39
N ILE A 17 17.68 -4.47 -51.43
CA ILE A 17 18.54 -4.48 -50.22
C ILE A 17 18.10 -3.42 -49.23
N LEU A 18 17.73 -2.22 -49.69
CA LEU A 18 17.21 -1.14 -48.85
C LEU A 18 15.88 -1.52 -48.19
N MET A 19 14.93 -2.09 -48.95
CA MET A 19 13.66 -2.59 -48.42
C MET A 19 13.86 -3.69 -47.37
N ARG A 20 14.78 -4.66 -47.60
CA ARG A 20 15.09 -5.70 -46.61
C ARG A 20 15.67 -5.12 -45.33
N LYS A 21 16.51 -4.09 -45.38
CA LYS A 21 17.05 -3.41 -44.20
C LYS A 21 15.96 -2.65 -43.43
N ILE A 22 15.01 -1.99 -44.14
CA ILE A 22 13.86 -1.30 -43.51
C ILE A 22 12.93 -2.31 -42.83
N VAL A 23 12.62 -3.41 -43.47
CA VAL A 23 11.76 -4.50 -42.92
C VAL A 23 12.42 -5.12 -41.69
N ILE A 24 13.73 -5.42 -41.77
CA ILE A 24 14.46 -5.96 -40.60
C ILE A 24 14.51 -4.95 -39.45
N SER A 25 14.74 -3.67 -39.73
CA SER A 25 14.73 -2.60 -38.72
C SER A 25 13.34 -2.46 -38.06
N PHE A 26 12.26 -2.60 -38.84
CA PHE A 26 10.89 -2.56 -38.34
C PHE A 26 10.55 -3.77 -37.47
N TYR A 27 11.02 -4.98 -37.84
CA TYR A 27 10.91 -6.18 -37.01
C TYR A 27 11.72 -6.06 -35.72
N LEU A 28 12.92 -5.48 -35.75
CA LEU A 28 13.73 -5.28 -34.56
C LEU A 28 13.08 -4.27 -33.58
N LEU A 29 12.51 -3.17 -34.10
CA LEU A 29 11.77 -2.17 -33.33
C LEU A 29 10.46 -2.76 -32.76
N PHE A 30 9.78 -3.64 -33.49
CA PHE A 30 8.59 -4.33 -33.02
C PHE A 30 8.88 -5.32 -31.89
N PHE A 31 10.02 -6.06 -31.97
CA PHE A 31 10.44 -6.99 -30.92
C PHE A 31 10.89 -6.30 -29.64
N LEU A 32 11.42 -5.07 -29.70
CA LEU A 32 11.85 -4.30 -28.53
C LEU A 32 10.66 -3.87 -27.65
N ASN A 33 9.45 -3.82 -28.19
CA ASN A 33 8.24 -3.45 -27.40
C ASN A 33 7.62 -4.64 -26.63
N PHE A 34 8.08 -5.88 -26.85
CA PHE A 34 7.53 -7.06 -26.16
C PHE A 34 8.18 -7.37 -24.81
N PHE A 35 9.29 -6.71 -24.44
CA PHE A 35 9.88 -6.84 -23.10
C PHE A 35 9.32 -5.83 -22.10
N GLN A 36 8.02 -5.81 -21.93
CA GLN A 36 7.44 -5.26 -20.71
C GLN A 36 7.66 -6.30 -19.60
N VAL A 37 8.70 -6.12 -18.79
CA VAL A 37 8.84 -6.84 -17.53
C VAL A 37 7.67 -6.44 -16.67
N SER A 38 6.59 -7.20 -16.73
CA SER A 38 5.48 -7.08 -15.81
C SER A 38 5.98 -7.55 -14.45
N TRP A 39 6.31 -6.62 -13.57
CA TRP A 39 6.63 -6.96 -12.20
C TRP A 39 5.40 -7.60 -11.56
N SER A 40 5.48 -8.90 -11.30
CA SER A 40 4.43 -9.64 -10.64
C SER A 40 4.60 -9.47 -9.13
N PHE A 41 3.59 -8.93 -8.46
CA PHE A 41 3.55 -8.87 -7.01
C PHE A 41 3.41 -10.28 -6.42
N GLU A 42 4.41 -10.73 -5.68
CA GLU A 42 4.49 -12.09 -5.16
C GLU A 42 4.42 -12.13 -3.63
N LYS A 43 4.24 -13.33 -3.08
CA LYS A 43 4.13 -13.55 -1.63
C LYS A 43 5.36 -13.05 -0.87
N LEU A 44 6.54 -13.32 -1.41
CA LEU A 44 7.81 -12.90 -0.81
C LEU A 44 7.96 -11.38 -0.72
N ASP A 45 7.44 -10.64 -1.70
CA ASP A 45 7.46 -9.17 -1.67
C ASP A 45 6.62 -8.64 -0.50
N ALA A 46 5.43 -9.24 -0.28
CA ALA A 46 4.56 -8.88 0.82
C ALA A 46 5.14 -9.26 2.19
N GLU A 47 5.74 -10.45 2.31
CA GLU A 47 6.40 -10.88 3.54
C GLU A 47 7.55 -9.96 3.90
N LYS A 48 8.43 -9.67 2.92
CA LYS A 48 9.53 -8.73 3.10
C LYS A 48 9.04 -7.35 3.51
N PHE A 49 8.00 -6.83 2.85
CA PHE A 49 7.39 -5.55 3.19
C PHE A 49 6.89 -5.49 4.64
N VAL A 50 6.25 -6.56 5.14
CA VAL A 50 5.81 -6.65 6.54
C VAL A 50 7.01 -6.69 7.48
N ILE A 51 8.04 -7.50 7.18
CA ILE A 51 9.26 -7.60 7.99
C ILE A 51 9.97 -6.23 8.06
N ASP A 52 10.17 -5.57 6.92
CA ASP A 52 10.85 -4.27 6.85
C ASP A 52 10.05 -3.21 7.63
N THR A 53 8.71 -3.19 7.49
CA THR A 53 7.81 -2.27 8.19
C THR A 53 7.88 -2.45 9.71
N THR A 54 7.78 -3.68 10.17
CA THR A 54 7.78 -4.00 11.60
C THR A 54 9.16 -3.76 12.23
N SER A 55 10.23 -4.10 11.51
CA SER A 55 11.61 -3.81 11.93
C SER A 55 11.87 -2.30 12.05
N LYS A 56 11.38 -1.50 11.09
CA LYS A 56 11.46 -0.03 11.13
C LYS A 56 10.67 0.54 12.31
N ALA A 57 9.46 0.04 12.56
CA ALA A 57 8.67 0.46 13.73
C ALA A 57 9.39 0.11 15.03
N LYS A 58 9.87 -1.12 15.19
CA LYS A 58 10.65 -1.59 16.36
C LYS A 58 11.88 -0.70 16.61
N SER A 59 12.65 -0.40 15.56
CA SER A 59 13.85 0.45 15.68
C SER A 59 13.52 1.87 16.18
N ILE A 60 12.40 2.47 15.75
CA ILE A 60 11.94 3.78 16.21
C ILE A 60 11.54 3.71 17.69
N ILE A 61 10.77 2.71 18.09
CA ILE A 61 10.23 2.56 19.44
C ILE A 61 11.38 2.34 20.46
N LEU A 62 12.35 1.51 20.12
CA LEU A 62 13.46 1.13 20.99
C LEU A 62 14.63 2.13 20.98
N ASP A 63 14.63 3.15 20.12
CA ASP A 63 15.70 4.14 20.05
C ASP A 63 15.80 4.95 21.34
N LYS A 64 16.83 4.69 22.13
CA LYS A 64 17.08 5.37 23.41
C LYS A 64 17.49 6.84 23.26
N ASN A 65 17.93 7.26 22.06
CA ASN A 65 18.37 8.63 21.79
C ASN A 65 17.21 9.57 21.44
N LYS A 66 15.99 9.04 21.26
CA LYS A 66 14.80 9.82 20.91
C LYS A 66 13.86 9.96 22.09
N ASN A 67 13.34 11.17 22.28
CA ASN A 67 12.26 11.41 23.24
C ASN A 67 10.92 10.86 22.70
N LEU A 68 9.92 10.75 23.59
CA LEU A 68 8.62 10.19 23.26
C LEU A 68 7.92 10.94 22.12
N LYS A 69 8.03 12.28 22.07
CA LYS A 69 7.42 13.10 21.02
C LYS A 69 7.98 12.75 19.64
N SER A 70 9.30 12.72 19.53
CA SER A 70 9.98 12.35 18.26
C SER A 70 9.64 10.93 17.82
N LYS A 71 9.54 9.98 18.75
CA LYS A 71 9.09 8.61 18.41
C LYS A 71 7.68 8.58 17.88
N LYS A 72 6.74 9.30 18.52
CA LYS A 72 5.35 9.43 18.03
C LYS A 72 5.31 9.95 16.60
N GLU A 73 5.98 11.07 16.31
CA GLU A 73 6.02 11.69 15.00
C GLU A 73 6.60 10.74 13.92
N LEU A 74 7.65 9.99 14.26
CA LEU A 74 8.23 9.01 13.33
C LEU A 74 7.30 7.82 13.07
N ILE A 75 6.60 7.33 14.08
CA ILE A 75 5.59 6.26 13.91
C ILE A 75 4.38 6.75 13.11
N GLU A 76 3.90 7.98 13.35
CA GLU A 76 2.83 8.59 12.57
C GLU A 76 3.19 8.70 11.10
N ASN A 77 4.42 9.15 10.79
CA ASN A 77 4.93 9.22 9.43
C ASN A 77 5.06 7.84 8.78
N LEU A 78 5.59 6.87 9.50
CA LEU A 78 5.69 5.49 9.02
C LEU A 78 4.29 4.91 8.71
N ALA A 79 3.32 5.10 9.61
CA ALA A 79 1.95 4.61 9.39
C ALA A 79 1.34 5.19 8.11
N ILE A 80 1.55 6.49 7.84
CA ILE A 80 1.08 7.16 6.63
C ILE A 80 1.81 6.66 5.36
N GLU A 81 3.08 6.27 5.49
CA GLU A 81 3.90 5.76 4.39
C GLU A 81 3.46 4.35 3.96
N VAL A 82 3.16 3.47 4.93
CA VAL A 82 2.95 2.03 4.68
C VAL A 82 1.48 1.60 4.60
N VAL A 83 0.53 2.49 4.96
CA VAL A 83 -0.91 2.18 4.93
C VAL A 83 -1.63 2.95 3.84
N ASP A 84 -2.57 2.32 3.14
CA ASP A 84 -3.51 3.00 2.23
C ASP A 84 -4.54 3.80 3.03
N VAL A 85 -4.08 4.91 3.64
CA VAL A 85 -4.92 5.72 4.55
C VAL A 85 -6.15 6.28 3.83
N ASP A 86 -6.02 6.67 2.57
CA ASP A 86 -7.13 7.18 1.77
C ASP A 86 -8.14 6.07 1.45
N GLY A 87 -7.68 4.87 1.10
CA GLY A 87 -8.52 3.71 0.89
C GLY A 87 -9.21 3.25 2.17
N LEU A 88 -8.47 3.22 3.28
CA LEU A 88 -8.99 2.87 4.59
C LEU A 88 -10.05 3.88 5.07
N GLY A 89 -9.79 5.19 4.90
CA GLY A 89 -10.77 6.23 5.25
C GLY A 89 -12.08 6.09 4.48
N ARG A 90 -12.01 5.84 3.16
CA ARG A 90 -13.21 5.55 2.35
C ARG A 90 -13.92 4.29 2.81
N PHE A 91 -13.19 3.24 3.17
CA PHE A 91 -13.76 2.01 3.69
C PHE A 91 -14.49 2.24 5.03
N CYS A 92 -13.89 3.00 5.97
CA CYS A 92 -14.45 3.24 7.29
C CYS A 92 -15.74 4.07 7.25
N ILE A 93 -15.81 5.12 6.42
CA ILE A 93 -17.05 5.91 6.28
C ILE A 93 -18.13 5.18 5.46
N GLY A 94 -17.71 4.24 4.59
CA GLY A 94 -18.60 3.42 3.79
C GLY A 94 -19.51 4.22 2.85
N SER A 95 -20.76 3.78 2.67
CA SER A 95 -21.74 4.43 1.80
C SER A 95 -22.13 5.85 2.25
N ASN A 96 -21.90 6.21 3.51
CA ASN A 96 -22.18 7.54 4.02
C ASN A 96 -21.39 8.66 3.29
N ILE A 97 -20.28 8.32 2.63
CA ILE A 97 -19.50 9.27 1.84
C ILE A 97 -20.32 9.86 0.66
N ASN A 98 -21.31 9.13 0.15
CA ASN A 98 -22.17 9.57 -0.95
C ASN A 98 -23.16 10.67 -0.52
N ASN A 99 -23.43 10.79 0.78
CA ASN A 99 -24.31 11.81 1.34
C ASN A 99 -23.55 13.11 1.69
N LEU A 100 -22.24 13.14 1.48
CA LEU A 100 -21.38 14.29 1.80
C LEU A 100 -21.16 15.18 0.59
N ASN A 101 -21.18 16.49 0.81
CA ASN A 101 -20.68 17.46 -0.17
C ASN A 101 -19.14 17.45 -0.23
N GLU A 102 -18.57 18.10 -1.25
CA GLU A 102 -17.11 18.10 -1.47
C GLU A 102 -16.31 18.72 -0.30
N LYS A 103 -16.82 19.75 0.35
CA LYS A 103 -16.15 20.36 1.52
C LYS A 103 -16.10 19.36 2.69
N GLN A 104 -17.17 18.64 2.93
CA GLN A 104 -17.26 17.61 3.96
C GLN A 104 -16.32 16.42 3.66
N LYS A 105 -16.24 15.98 2.40
CA LYS A 105 -15.32 14.91 1.99
C LYS A 105 -13.86 15.30 2.22
N ILE A 106 -13.48 16.54 1.85
CA ILE A 106 -12.14 17.08 2.08
C ILE A 106 -11.84 17.16 3.58
N LEU A 107 -12.77 17.68 4.37
CA LEU A 107 -12.62 17.77 5.83
C LEU A 107 -12.45 16.40 6.46
N TYR A 108 -13.32 15.43 6.12
CA TYR A 108 -13.22 14.07 6.61
C TYR A 108 -11.88 13.43 6.29
N LYS A 109 -11.46 13.50 5.01
CA LYS A 109 -10.16 12.95 4.57
C LYS A 109 -9.00 13.52 5.38
N LYS A 110 -8.96 14.83 5.60
CA LYS A 110 -7.93 15.50 6.40
C LYS A 110 -7.95 15.03 7.85
N LYS A 111 -9.13 15.01 8.50
CA LYS A 111 -9.27 14.61 9.89
C LYS A 111 -9.00 13.13 10.09
N PHE A 112 -9.49 12.26 9.19
CA PHE A 112 -9.22 10.82 9.24
C PHE A 112 -7.72 10.51 9.16
N ARG A 113 -6.97 11.19 8.31
CA ARG A 113 -5.52 11.00 8.18
C ARG A 113 -4.79 11.27 9.51
N VAL A 114 -5.12 12.37 10.18
CA VAL A 114 -4.54 12.73 11.48
C VAL A 114 -4.98 11.76 12.57
N PHE A 115 -6.28 11.46 12.64
CA PHE A 115 -6.83 10.48 13.55
C PHE A 115 -6.13 9.11 13.42
N PHE A 116 -6.00 8.62 12.19
CA PHE A 116 -5.39 7.32 11.92
C PHE A 116 -3.93 7.27 12.40
N SER A 117 -3.11 8.25 12.03
CA SER A 117 -1.68 8.26 12.39
C SER A 117 -1.49 8.33 13.91
N LYS A 118 -2.25 9.18 14.59
CA LYS A 118 -2.22 9.28 16.05
C LYS A 118 -2.75 8.01 16.74
N ASN A 119 -3.77 7.36 16.17
CA ASN A 119 -4.29 6.10 16.71
C ASN A 119 -3.22 5.00 16.68
N ILE A 120 -2.48 4.90 15.59
CA ILE A 120 -1.38 3.93 15.47
C ILE A 120 -0.25 4.27 16.45
N SER A 121 0.19 5.54 16.51
CA SER A 121 1.30 5.92 17.40
C SER A 121 0.95 5.74 18.88
N SER A 122 -0.30 6.03 19.26
CA SER A 122 -0.81 5.82 20.62
C SER A 122 -0.82 4.34 21.03
N ARG A 123 -1.27 3.44 20.13
CA ARG A 123 -1.29 1.99 20.40
C ARG A 123 0.10 1.38 20.49
N LEU A 124 1.06 1.89 19.73
CA LEU A 124 2.42 1.37 19.73
C LEU A 124 3.28 1.88 20.89
N GLN A 125 2.78 2.80 21.74
CA GLN A 125 3.51 3.25 22.94
C GLN A 125 3.71 2.16 23.98
N SER A 126 2.77 1.23 24.09
CA SER A 126 2.85 0.07 24.99
C SER A 126 3.60 -1.11 24.38
N TYR A 127 4.12 -0.97 23.15
CA TYR A 127 4.92 -2.01 22.52
C TYR A 127 6.29 -2.10 23.21
N SER A 128 6.67 -3.33 23.57
CA SER A 128 7.99 -3.65 24.06
C SER A 128 8.85 -4.29 22.96
N ASP A 129 9.80 -5.12 23.32
CA ASP A 129 10.77 -5.75 22.42
C ASP A 129 10.27 -7.02 21.71
N GLN A 130 8.97 -7.27 21.72
CA GLN A 130 8.37 -8.46 21.09
C GLN A 130 8.73 -8.56 19.62
N ASP A 131 9.04 -9.79 19.18
CA ASP A 131 9.34 -10.06 17.77
C ASP A 131 8.11 -10.55 17.02
N ILE A 132 8.00 -10.13 15.76
CA ILE A 132 6.97 -10.61 14.83
C ILE A 132 7.58 -11.72 13.99
N GLN A 133 7.00 -12.91 14.06
CA GLN A 133 7.38 -14.06 13.25
C GLN A 133 6.36 -14.26 12.12
N ILE A 134 6.82 -14.23 10.87
CA ILE A 134 5.99 -14.63 9.73
C ILE A 134 5.78 -16.14 9.78
N ILE A 135 4.53 -16.57 9.68
CA ILE A 135 4.14 -17.99 9.69
C ILE A 135 3.61 -18.48 8.36
N GLY A 136 3.49 -17.56 7.37
CA GLY A 136 3.12 -17.90 6.00
C GLY A 136 2.43 -16.74 5.29
N SER A 137 2.16 -16.94 4.01
CA SER A 137 1.43 -15.98 3.19
C SER A 137 0.57 -16.65 2.13
N GLU A 138 -0.51 -15.98 1.72
CA GLU A 138 -1.45 -16.46 0.73
C GLU A 138 -1.73 -15.36 -0.30
N LYS A 139 -1.46 -15.65 -1.58
CA LYS A 139 -1.85 -14.76 -2.68
C LYS A 139 -3.36 -14.90 -2.91
N ARG A 140 -4.12 -13.88 -2.60
CA ARG A 140 -5.58 -13.84 -2.71
C ARG A 140 -6.07 -13.31 -4.04
N SER A 141 -5.29 -12.41 -4.66
CA SER A 141 -5.54 -11.90 -6.02
C SER A 141 -4.25 -11.38 -6.66
N LYS A 142 -4.33 -10.87 -7.89
CA LYS A 142 -3.20 -10.23 -8.59
C LYS A 142 -2.53 -9.13 -7.75
N ASN A 143 -3.33 -8.37 -6.99
CA ASN A 143 -2.86 -7.20 -6.24
C ASN A 143 -3.02 -7.36 -4.72
N TYR A 144 -3.27 -8.57 -4.20
CA TYR A 144 -3.51 -8.79 -2.78
C TYR A 144 -2.85 -10.07 -2.27
N VAL A 145 -2.04 -9.92 -1.24
CA VAL A 145 -1.45 -11.01 -0.47
C VAL A 145 -1.85 -10.84 1.00
N LEU A 146 -2.29 -11.94 1.61
CA LEU A 146 -2.49 -12.07 3.05
C LEU A 146 -1.20 -12.62 3.65
N VAL A 147 -0.51 -11.84 4.47
CA VAL A 147 0.66 -12.29 5.24
C VAL A 147 0.20 -12.63 6.65
N LYS A 148 0.53 -13.81 7.12
CA LYS A 148 0.20 -14.30 8.46
C LYS A 148 1.41 -14.22 9.36
N SER A 149 1.24 -13.67 10.55
CA SER A 149 2.30 -13.56 11.54
C SER A 149 1.79 -13.84 12.94
N LYS A 150 2.73 -14.04 13.85
CA LYS A 150 2.48 -14.10 15.29
C LYS A 150 3.46 -13.21 16.04
N ILE A 151 2.99 -12.64 17.12
CA ILE A 151 3.80 -11.97 18.13
C ILE A 151 3.90 -12.93 19.31
N ILE A 152 5.12 -13.14 19.79
CA ILE A 152 5.36 -13.96 20.98
C ILE A 152 5.80 -13.01 22.09
N SER A 153 5.00 -12.89 23.14
CA SER A 153 5.40 -12.20 24.37
C SER A 153 6.07 -13.22 25.29
N GLU A 154 7.39 -13.08 25.48
CA GLU A 154 8.12 -13.95 26.42
C GLU A 154 7.63 -13.73 27.86
N ALA A 155 7.22 -12.50 28.21
CA ALA A 155 6.76 -12.16 29.56
C ALA A 155 5.40 -12.78 29.89
N GLU A 156 4.46 -12.83 28.90
CA GLU A 156 3.08 -13.27 29.12
C GLU A 156 2.83 -14.69 28.63
N LYS A 157 3.81 -15.32 27.96
CA LYS A 157 3.66 -16.63 27.28
C LYS A 157 2.44 -16.70 26.36
N GLN A 158 2.02 -15.57 25.86
CA GLN A 158 0.85 -15.41 25.00
C GLN A 158 1.27 -15.19 23.56
N GLU A 159 0.68 -15.96 22.64
CA GLU A 159 0.84 -15.79 21.21
C GLU A 159 -0.33 -14.99 20.66
N ILE A 160 -0.07 -13.86 20.00
CA ILE A 160 -1.09 -13.05 19.33
C ILE A 160 -0.91 -13.20 17.82
N ARG A 161 -1.97 -13.62 17.13
CA ARG A 161 -1.96 -13.75 15.67
C ARG A 161 -2.35 -12.46 15.00
N ILE A 162 -1.58 -12.08 13.96
CA ILE A 162 -1.85 -10.91 13.14
C ILE A 162 -1.78 -11.30 11.67
N ASP A 163 -2.88 -11.11 10.96
CA ASP A 163 -2.94 -11.23 9.51
C ASP A 163 -2.89 -9.83 8.88
N TRP A 164 -1.95 -9.64 7.95
CA TRP A 164 -1.71 -8.38 7.26
C TRP A 164 -2.31 -8.45 5.86
N ARG A 165 -3.24 -7.56 5.55
CA ARG A 165 -3.79 -7.45 4.19
C ARG A 165 -2.94 -6.47 3.40
N VAL A 166 -1.98 -6.99 2.62
CA VAL A 166 -1.03 -6.22 1.82
C VAL A 166 -1.52 -6.13 0.38
N PHE A 167 -1.59 -4.92 -0.15
CA PHE A 167 -2.06 -4.64 -1.50
C PHE A 167 -1.00 -3.90 -2.31
N LEU A 168 -0.91 -4.25 -3.60
CA LEU A 168 -0.22 -3.43 -4.59
C LEU A 168 -1.18 -2.34 -5.06
N VAL A 169 -0.86 -1.07 -4.78
CA VAL A 169 -1.64 0.12 -5.13
C VAL A 169 -0.77 1.01 -6.00
N GLY A 170 -1.03 1.02 -7.29
CA GLY A 170 -0.09 1.58 -8.26
C GLY A 170 1.20 0.76 -8.27
N ASP A 171 2.30 1.39 -7.90
CA ASP A 171 3.65 0.81 -7.79
C ASP A 171 4.11 0.55 -6.35
N LYS A 172 3.21 0.75 -5.35
CA LYS A 172 3.54 0.67 -3.92
C LYS A 172 2.81 -0.47 -3.22
N LEU A 173 3.51 -1.12 -2.31
CA LEU A 173 2.87 -2.03 -1.36
C LEU A 173 2.33 -1.22 -0.19
N LEU A 174 1.04 -1.44 0.12
CA LEU A 174 0.35 -0.77 1.22
C LEU A 174 -0.50 -1.76 2.01
N ILE A 175 -0.55 -1.56 3.32
CA ILE A 175 -1.45 -2.28 4.22
C ILE A 175 -2.84 -1.64 4.12
N ARG A 176 -3.89 -2.46 3.97
CA ARG A 176 -5.29 -1.99 4.01
C ARG A 176 -6.06 -2.46 5.22
N ASP A 177 -5.55 -3.46 5.93
CA ASP A 177 -6.16 -3.95 7.16
C ASP A 177 -5.18 -4.80 7.96
N LEU A 178 -5.38 -4.84 9.26
CA LEU A 178 -4.81 -5.79 10.19
C LEU A 178 -5.94 -6.59 10.82
N VAL A 179 -5.81 -7.91 10.78
CA VAL A 179 -6.75 -8.81 11.46
C VAL A 179 -6.04 -9.39 12.67
N VAL A 180 -6.40 -8.96 13.86
CA VAL A 180 -5.80 -9.37 15.12
C VAL A 180 -6.73 -10.38 15.80
N GLU A 181 -6.26 -11.58 16.07
CA GLU A 181 -7.06 -12.68 16.64
C GLU A 181 -8.41 -12.90 15.91
N GLY A 182 -8.39 -12.78 14.58
CA GLY A 182 -9.59 -12.94 13.74
C GLY A 182 -10.45 -11.67 13.61
N LEU A 183 -10.15 -10.60 14.34
CA LEU A 183 -10.91 -9.33 14.30
C LEU A 183 -10.24 -8.33 13.35
N SER A 184 -10.93 -7.94 12.29
CA SER A 184 -10.48 -6.90 11.36
C SER A 184 -10.59 -5.53 12.01
N LEU A 185 -9.46 -4.83 12.15
CA LEU A 185 -9.43 -3.49 12.73
C LEU A 185 -10.16 -2.48 11.83
N ALA A 186 -10.01 -2.60 10.51
CA ALA A 186 -10.73 -1.75 9.57
C ALA A 186 -12.25 -1.93 9.65
N LYS A 187 -12.72 -3.18 9.79
CA LYS A 187 -14.16 -3.48 9.92
C LYS A 187 -14.71 -2.94 11.22
N THR A 188 -14.02 -3.15 12.33
CA THR A 188 -14.41 -2.61 13.64
C THR A 188 -14.52 -1.07 13.60
N GLN A 189 -13.53 -0.39 12.99
CA GLN A 189 -13.56 1.06 12.85
C GLN A 189 -14.73 1.54 11.97
N ARG A 190 -15.06 0.79 10.91
CA ARG A 190 -16.21 1.08 10.06
C ARG A 190 -17.51 0.95 10.81
N GLU A 191 -17.67 -0.06 11.65
CA GLU A 191 -18.88 -0.29 12.46
C GLU A 191 -19.06 0.85 13.46
N GLU A 192 -18.00 1.29 14.14
CA GLU A 192 -18.01 2.45 15.03
C GLU A 192 -18.42 3.72 14.28
N PHE A 193 -17.80 4.03 13.15
CA PHE A 193 -18.11 5.23 12.36
C PHE A 193 -19.55 5.20 11.83
N SER A 194 -20.02 4.03 11.39
CA SER A 194 -21.41 3.87 10.93
C SER A 194 -22.40 4.12 12.04
N SER A 195 -22.14 3.63 13.26
CA SER A 195 -22.98 3.89 14.44
C SER A 195 -23.01 5.38 14.80
N VAL A 196 -21.85 6.03 14.86
CA VAL A 196 -21.77 7.46 15.16
C VAL A 196 -22.47 8.29 14.09
N PHE A 197 -22.26 7.96 12.81
CA PHE A 197 -22.87 8.67 11.70
C PHE A 197 -24.40 8.52 11.71
N ALA A 198 -24.92 7.33 11.98
CA ALA A 198 -26.36 7.07 12.05
C ALA A 198 -27.03 7.84 13.20
N ASN A 199 -26.37 7.99 14.35
CA ASN A 199 -26.93 8.62 15.53
C ASN A 199 -26.71 10.13 15.61
N LYS A 200 -25.59 10.64 15.05
CA LYS A 200 -25.14 12.04 15.24
C LYS A 200 -24.75 12.73 13.92
N GLY A 201 -24.95 12.09 12.81
CA GLY A 201 -24.61 12.63 11.49
C GLY A 201 -23.12 12.87 11.27
N PHE A 202 -22.82 13.65 10.24
CA PHE A 202 -21.46 14.01 9.86
C PHE A 202 -20.72 14.79 10.96
N ASP A 203 -21.40 15.77 11.58
CA ASP A 203 -20.78 16.61 12.61
C ASP A 203 -20.40 15.79 13.84
N GLY A 204 -21.21 14.81 14.21
CA GLY A 204 -20.88 13.86 15.28
C GLY A 204 -19.68 13.01 14.97
N LEU A 205 -19.49 12.59 13.70
CA LEU A 205 -18.30 11.87 13.28
C LEU A 205 -17.05 12.77 13.35
N ILE A 206 -17.14 14.01 12.87
CA ILE A 206 -16.01 14.96 12.95
C ILE A 206 -15.64 15.25 14.40
N LEU A 207 -16.62 15.44 15.27
CA LEU A 207 -16.37 15.64 16.70
C LEU A 207 -15.68 14.44 17.36
N LEU A 208 -16.06 13.20 16.99
CA LEU A 208 -15.35 11.99 17.43
C LEU A 208 -13.86 12.03 17.05
N LEU A 209 -13.57 12.36 15.79
CA LEU A 209 -12.20 12.43 15.29
C LEU A 209 -11.41 13.54 16.01
N ASP A 210 -12.01 14.72 16.18
CA ASP A 210 -11.36 15.85 16.84
C ASP A 210 -11.05 15.57 18.31
N ASN A 211 -12.00 15.02 19.06
CA ASN A 211 -11.81 14.63 20.46
C ASN A 211 -10.65 13.62 20.61
N PHE A 212 -10.50 12.69 19.66
CA PHE A 212 -9.38 11.76 19.69
C PHE A 212 -8.06 12.45 19.37
N ILE A 213 -8.04 13.32 18.35
CA ILE A 213 -6.85 14.05 17.89
C ILE A 213 -6.31 14.97 19.00
N GLU A 214 -7.18 15.62 19.76
CA GLU A 214 -6.82 16.53 20.86
C GLU A 214 -6.23 15.81 22.07
N LYS A 215 -6.65 14.58 22.32
CA LYS A 215 -6.21 13.80 23.49
C LYS A 215 -4.86 13.10 23.28
N ASN A 216 -4.42 12.92 22.04
CA ASN A 216 -3.24 12.15 21.67
C ASN A 216 -2.23 12.97 20.87
#